data_a881ff00061289c423e6ea709279e8ca
#
_entry.id   a881ff00061289c423e6ea709279e8ca
#
_cell.length_a   1.000
_cell.length_b   1.000
_cell.length_c   1.000
_cell.angle_alpha   90.00
_cell.angle_beta   90.00
_cell.angle_gamma   90.00
#
_symmetry.space_group_name_H-M   'P 1'
#
loop_
_entity.id
_entity.type
_entity.pdbx_description
1 polymer ?
#
loop_
_entity_poly.entity_id
_entity_poly.type
_entity_poly.pdbx_seq_one_letter_code
_entity_poly.pdbx_strand_id
1 'polypeptide(L)'
;MKKVLLCLLTASLLSPAVAQENFELGKPNDANYRYLDEYKALKEYIDNSKYPNFKLGAGTTVNDYLTNNTFKNLINKNFSETVAGNAMKMASCVDGNGNMNFETVKKYVNAATEAGLSVYGHTLAWHSQQPKSWLLKLIGDKPDPSSEETYQVVASKDFTKDKSVGWTSDKTQYGFSINFDGTNGLDVKCSQQNTNAWDVQFQAMTDIALTAGKTYKMTITVKGSKAGKMTGHLGDWNTNNDGDDATGVNLSYDFTTDWQDITIDVKPTIDGNFVLLQVNTTDFTGDVYIKSIKFEGYKGKMIPQTKQEMYDALVGAMDQWISGMMEACDGKVKGWDLVNEAIGGGGDDGEGNYALQHSTAYNPSGNPDATWDVGGDNFYWQDYLGDLNYVREACRLARKYGPSDVKLFINDYNLEGVWDITTKDGISASKKVWSMVNWIKKWEKDGVTKIDGIGTQMHISYYENSTSQNNLKKAITGMFEVMAKSGKLVRVSEMDMGYVPNGQNQGVAASKLTEDQHKKMAEFYEWIFSEYFRLVPAAQQWGICQWCPTDAPANSGWRASEPVGIWDLDLYRKHVYAGFVRGLNGGEPGSTNISKIEVDKNLDTSKGIYNLNGMRMSATSLDNLPSGLYIINGKKVVK
;
A
#
# COMPACT_ATOMS: atom_id res chain seq x y z
N MET A 1 -54.24 -6.29 -59.68
CA MET A 1 -54.72 -6.09 -58.31
C MET A 1 -53.97 -7.05 -57.38
N LYS A 2 -52.88 -6.65 -56.81
CA LYS A 2 -52.13 -7.43 -55.79
C LYS A 2 -52.01 -6.52 -54.57
N LYS A 3 -52.67 -6.92 -53.45
CA LYS A 3 -52.56 -6.26 -52.15
C LYS A 3 -51.23 -6.67 -51.50
N VAL A 4 -50.37 -5.71 -51.22
CA VAL A 4 -49.18 -5.93 -50.43
C VAL A 4 -49.56 -5.67 -48.96
N LEU A 5 -49.42 -6.68 -48.13
CA LEU A 5 -49.63 -6.65 -46.67
C LEU A 5 -48.32 -6.20 -46.02
N LEU A 6 -48.31 -5.06 -45.40
CA LEU A 6 -47.16 -4.50 -44.66
C LEU A 6 -47.24 -4.99 -43.21
N CYS A 7 -46.37 -5.96 -42.86
CA CYS A 7 -46.18 -6.38 -41.45
C CYS A 7 -45.22 -5.40 -40.80
N LEU A 8 -45.71 -4.59 -39.86
CA LEU A 8 -44.87 -3.84 -38.90
C LEU A 8 -44.33 -4.82 -37.85
N LEU A 9 -43.06 -5.12 -37.90
CA LEU A 9 -42.35 -5.74 -36.80
C LEU A 9 -42.03 -4.62 -35.79
N THR A 10 -42.74 -4.58 -34.66
CA THR A 10 -42.32 -3.86 -33.47
C THR A 10 -41.21 -4.65 -32.80
N ALA A 11 -39.96 -4.26 -33.05
CA ALA A 11 -38.83 -4.73 -32.26
C ALA A 11 -38.91 -4.03 -30.88
N SER A 12 -39.41 -4.75 -29.88
CA SER A 12 -39.25 -4.41 -28.49
C SER A 12 -37.75 -4.50 -28.15
N LEU A 13 -37.08 -3.38 -28.02
CA LEU A 13 -35.80 -3.28 -27.40
C LEU A 13 -35.94 -3.71 -25.92
N LEU A 14 -35.74 -4.96 -25.65
CA LEU A 14 -35.41 -5.45 -24.33
C LEU A 14 -33.99 -4.92 -24.02
N SER A 15 -33.94 -3.75 -23.39
CA SER A 15 -32.74 -3.35 -22.64
C SER A 15 -32.49 -4.48 -21.63
N PRO A 16 -31.29 -5.07 -21.55
CA PRO A 16 -30.99 -5.94 -20.44
C PRO A 16 -31.18 -5.10 -19.18
N ALA A 17 -32.15 -5.48 -18.35
CA ALA A 17 -32.20 -5.00 -16.98
C ALA A 17 -30.87 -5.45 -16.38
N VAL A 18 -29.93 -4.52 -16.22
CA VAL A 18 -28.75 -4.72 -15.39
C VAL A 18 -29.34 -5.03 -14.02
N ALA A 19 -29.22 -6.27 -13.58
CA ALA A 19 -29.59 -6.64 -12.24
C ALA A 19 -28.83 -5.69 -11.33
N GLN A 20 -29.56 -4.86 -10.60
CA GLN A 20 -28.96 -3.94 -9.62
C GLN A 20 -28.27 -4.84 -8.61
N GLU A 21 -26.94 -4.76 -8.57
CA GLU A 21 -26.17 -5.59 -7.67
C GLU A 21 -26.53 -5.21 -6.24
N ASN A 22 -27.22 -6.11 -5.52
CA ASN A 22 -27.77 -5.84 -4.18
C ASN A 22 -26.71 -5.58 -3.10
N PHE A 23 -25.42 -5.82 -3.41
CA PHE A 23 -24.32 -5.65 -2.47
C PHE A 23 -24.04 -4.18 -2.06
N GLU A 24 -24.51 -3.19 -2.82
CA GLU A 24 -24.33 -1.78 -2.45
C GLU A 24 -25.42 -1.25 -1.51
N LEU A 25 -26.31 -2.08 -1.09
CA LEU A 25 -27.47 -1.74 -0.26
C LEU A 25 -27.28 -2.25 1.17
N GLY A 26 -28.22 -1.96 2.05
CA GLY A 26 -28.34 -2.62 3.35
C GLY A 26 -28.68 -4.09 3.20
N LYS A 27 -28.51 -4.88 4.27
CA LYS A 27 -28.82 -6.31 4.27
C LYS A 27 -30.27 -6.56 3.84
N PRO A 28 -30.54 -7.35 2.79
CA PRO A 28 -31.83 -7.39 2.11
C PRO A 28 -33.00 -7.92 2.94
N ASN A 29 -32.75 -8.73 3.96
CA ASN A 29 -33.77 -9.33 4.81
C ASN A 29 -33.79 -8.77 6.25
N ASP A 30 -33.04 -7.70 6.50
CA ASP A 30 -32.97 -7.08 7.82
C ASP A 30 -33.58 -5.68 7.81
N ALA A 31 -34.72 -5.53 8.48
CA ALA A 31 -35.46 -4.26 8.53
C ALA A 31 -34.60 -3.12 9.14
N ASN A 32 -33.63 -3.44 9.98
CA ASN A 32 -32.77 -2.46 10.64
C ASN A 32 -31.76 -1.82 9.68
N TYR A 33 -31.49 -2.44 8.53
CA TYR A 33 -30.54 -1.95 7.52
C TYR A 33 -31.22 -1.28 6.32
N ARG A 34 -32.54 -1.37 6.15
CA ARG A 34 -33.26 -0.84 4.98
C ARG A 34 -33.10 0.66 4.79
N TYR A 35 -32.94 1.43 5.85
CA TYR A 35 -32.75 2.88 5.74
C TYR A 35 -31.44 3.24 5.01
N LEU A 36 -30.46 2.30 4.95
CA LEU A 36 -29.20 2.50 4.24
C LEU A 36 -29.39 2.51 2.71
N ASP A 37 -30.48 1.94 2.22
CA ASP A 37 -30.78 1.87 0.78
C ASP A 37 -31.14 3.27 0.23
N GLU A 38 -31.62 4.16 1.08
CA GLU A 38 -32.02 5.53 0.72
C GLU A 38 -30.84 6.46 0.48
N TYR A 39 -29.62 6.06 0.92
CA TYR A 39 -28.43 6.91 0.76
C TYR A 39 -27.85 6.79 -0.65
N LYS A 40 -27.44 7.96 -1.18
CA LYS A 40 -26.63 8.07 -2.39
C LYS A 40 -25.21 7.57 -2.15
N ALA A 41 -24.38 7.56 -3.19
CA ALA A 41 -22.95 7.28 -3.07
C ALA A 41 -22.24 8.30 -2.16
N LEU A 42 -21.27 7.85 -1.38
CA LEU A 42 -20.64 8.68 -0.34
C LEU A 42 -20.07 9.99 -0.88
N LYS A 43 -19.38 9.96 -2.03
CA LYS A 43 -18.78 11.16 -2.62
C LYS A 43 -19.79 12.22 -3.06
N GLU A 44 -21.07 11.85 -3.22
CA GLU A 44 -22.13 12.81 -3.59
C GLU A 44 -22.55 13.73 -2.43
N TYR A 45 -22.13 13.39 -1.20
CA TYR A 45 -22.38 14.21 -0.02
C TYR A 45 -21.27 15.24 0.26
N ILE A 46 -20.20 15.26 -0.56
CA ILE A 46 -19.12 16.22 -0.40
C ILE A 46 -19.55 17.56 -1.01
N ASP A 47 -19.62 18.60 -0.20
CA ASP A 47 -19.84 19.97 -0.68
C ASP A 47 -18.52 20.55 -1.23
N ASN A 48 -18.26 20.31 -2.51
CA ASN A 48 -17.06 20.79 -3.20
C ASN A 48 -16.99 22.34 -3.28
N SER A 49 -18.10 23.05 -3.08
CA SER A 49 -18.09 24.52 -3.03
C SER A 49 -17.54 25.03 -1.71
N LYS A 50 -17.78 24.31 -0.64
CA LYS A 50 -17.31 24.62 0.71
C LYS A 50 -15.92 24.02 0.98
N TYR A 51 -15.64 22.83 0.44
CA TYR A 51 -14.43 22.05 0.67
C TYR A 51 -13.73 21.66 -0.64
N PRO A 52 -13.19 22.63 -1.40
CA PRO A 52 -12.75 22.41 -2.78
C PRO A 52 -11.57 21.44 -2.93
N ASN A 53 -10.78 21.25 -1.87
CA ASN A 53 -9.62 20.37 -1.89
C ASN A 53 -9.87 19.02 -1.20
N PHE A 54 -11.00 18.89 -0.50
CA PHE A 54 -11.31 17.70 0.28
C PHE A 54 -11.58 16.48 -0.63
N LYS A 55 -10.98 15.36 -0.29
CA LYS A 55 -11.16 14.09 -0.96
C LYS A 55 -11.58 13.03 0.04
N LEU A 56 -12.57 12.23 -0.34
CA LEU A 56 -12.87 10.99 0.36
C LEU A 56 -12.14 9.86 -0.35
N GLY A 57 -11.15 9.27 0.34
CA GLY A 57 -10.28 8.23 -0.19
C GLY A 57 -10.64 6.83 0.31
N ALA A 58 -10.17 5.82 -0.43
CA ALA A 58 -10.21 4.42 -0.04
C ALA A 58 -8.86 3.74 -0.27
N GLY A 59 -8.38 2.99 0.74
CA GLY A 59 -7.28 2.04 0.57
C GLY A 59 -7.76 0.85 -0.27
N THR A 60 -6.96 0.41 -1.22
CA THR A 60 -7.33 -0.69 -2.12
C THR A 60 -6.21 -1.72 -2.27
N THR A 61 -6.58 -2.99 -2.29
CA THR A 61 -5.73 -4.03 -2.83
C THR A 61 -5.73 -3.89 -4.35
N VAL A 62 -4.58 -3.56 -4.93
CA VAL A 62 -4.48 -3.22 -6.36
C VAL A 62 -4.93 -4.37 -7.25
N ASN A 63 -4.62 -5.63 -6.88
CA ASN A 63 -5.08 -6.78 -7.62
C ASN A 63 -6.62 -6.83 -7.68
N ASP A 64 -7.31 -6.66 -6.54
CA ASP A 64 -8.77 -6.68 -6.50
C ASP A 64 -9.38 -5.51 -7.29
N TYR A 65 -8.77 -4.32 -7.18
CA TYR A 65 -9.22 -3.17 -7.97
C TYR A 65 -9.08 -3.40 -9.48
N LEU A 66 -8.04 -4.11 -9.93
CA LEU A 66 -7.82 -4.37 -11.35
C LEU A 66 -8.62 -5.56 -11.90
N THR A 67 -8.92 -6.56 -11.07
CA THR A 67 -9.48 -7.85 -11.54
C THR A 67 -10.91 -8.11 -11.06
N ASN A 68 -11.35 -7.50 -9.96
CA ASN A 68 -12.69 -7.66 -9.41
C ASN A 68 -13.59 -6.46 -9.77
N ASN A 69 -14.40 -6.60 -10.80
CA ASN A 69 -15.28 -5.53 -11.27
C ASN A 69 -16.27 -5.04 -10.21
N THR A 70 -16.76 -5.91 -9.34
CA THR A 70 -17.68 -5.58 -8.26
C THR A 70 -17.02 -4.64 -7.26
N PHE A 71 -15.83 -5.00 -6.77
CA PHE A 71 -15.05 -4.16 -5.87
C PHE A 71 -14.63 -2.85 -6.54
N LYS A 72 -14.14 -2.89 -7.80
CA LYS A 72 -13.81 -1.70 -8.58
C LYS A 72 -14.99 -0.73 -8.70
N ASN A 73 -16.18 -1.24 -9.01
CA ASN A 73 -17.37 -0.42 -9.14
C ASN A 73 -17.78 0.21 -7.80
N LEU A 74 -17.69 -0.53 -6.70
CA LEU A 74 -17.96 -0.04 -5.36
C LEU A 74 -17.04 1.15 -5.01
N ILE A 75 -15.73 1.01 -5.26
CA ILE A 75 -14.75 2.10 -5.02
C ILE A 75 -15.03 3.29 -5.93
N ASN A 76 -15.16 3.08 -7.24
CA ASN A 76 -15.38 4.16 -8.20
C ASN A 76 -16.67 4.94 -7.95
N LYS A 77 -17.70 4.28 -7.45
CA LYS A 77 -18.99 4.91 -7.16
C LYS A 77 -18.96 5.78 -5.90
N ASN A 78 -18.30 5.32 -4.86
CA ASN A 78 -18.41 5.90 -3.53
C ASN A 78 -17.27 6.88 -3.14
N PHE A 79 -16.11 6.79 -3.78
CA PHE A 79 -14.94 7.57 -3.42
C PHE A 79 -14.50 8.53 -4.52
N SER A 80 -13.76 9.56 -4.14
CA SER A 80 -13.14 10.53 -5.06
C SER A 80 -11.62 10.32 -5.20
N GLU A 81 -11.04 9.52 -4.31
CA GLU A 81 -9.61 9.19 -4.29
C GLU A 81 -9.40 7.72 -3.94
N THR A 82 -8.29 7.14 -4.39
CA THR A 82 -7.87 5.80 -3.99
C THR A 82 -6.38 5.75 -3.68
N VAL A 83 -5.98 4.83 -2.80
CA VAL A 83 -4.60 4.60 -2.36
C VAL A 83 -4.26 3.13 -2.54
N ALA A 84 -3.11 2.83 -3.16
CA ALA A 84 -2.61 1.46 -3.25
C ALA A 84 -2.09 1.00 -1.88
N GLY A 85 -2.66 -0.06 -1.31
CA GLY A 85 -2.25 -0.56 0.00
C GLY A 85 -0.78 -1.00 0.05
N ASN A 86 -0.29 -1.69 -0.98
CA ASN A 86 1.10 -2.16 -1.04
C ASN A 86 1.82 -1.88 -2.37
N ALA A 87 1.11 -1.86 -3.49
CA ALA A 87 1.73 -1.90 -4.83
C ALA A 87 2.63 -0.71 -5.17
N MET A 88 2.53 0.41 -4.44
CA MET A 88 3.37 1.59 -4.60
C MET A 88 4.46 1.71 -3.51
N LYS A 89 4.69 0.67 -2.71
CA LYS A 89 5.80 0.58 -1.76
C LYS A 89 7.04 0.01 -2.44
N MET A 90 8.21 0.37 -1.93
CA MET A 90 9.48 0.06 -2.60
C MET A 90 9.70 -1.44 -2.80
N ALA A 91 9.47 -2.27 -1.77
CA ALA A 91 9.63 -3.73 -1.88
C ALA A 91 8.66 -4.40 -2.87
N SER A 92 7.54 -3.73 -3.25
CA SER A 92 6.62 -4.24 -4.27
C SER A 92 7.07 -3.95 -5.71
N CYS A 93 8.01 -3.03 -5.88
CA CYS A 93 8.50 -2.59 -7.19
C CYS A 93 9.99 -2.89 -7.41
N VAL A 94 10.76 -3.16 -6.36
CA VAL A 94 12.21 -3.35 -6.43
C VAL A 94 12.56 -4.67 -5.78
N ASP A 95 13.21 -5.56 -6.54
CA ASP A 95 13.64 -6.86 -6.05
C ASP A 95 14.93 -6.80 -5.21
N GLY A 96 15.35 -7.93 -4.64
CA GLY A 96 16.56 -8.04 -3.83
C GLY A 96 17.89 -7.78 -4.59
N ASN A 97 17.84 -7.62 -5.90
CA ASN A 97 18.96 -7.27 -6.76
C ASN A 97 18.92 -5.81 -7.26
N GLY A 98 17.85 -5.08 -6.94
CA GLY A 98 17.64 -3.70 -7.37
C GLY A 98 16.98 -3.55 -8.73
N ASN A 99 16.48 -4.64 -9.33
CA ASN A 99 15.68 -4.53 -10.55
C ASN A 99 14.34 -3.92 -10.22
N MET A 100 13.89 -2.96 -11.03
CA MET A 100 12.68 -2.19 -10.79
C MET A 100 11.60 -2.53 -11.80
N ASN A 101 10.36 -2.78 -11.32
CA ASN A 101 9.20 -3.04 -12.14
C ASN A 101 8.00 -2.23 -11.64
N PHE A 102 7.52 -1.30 -12.47
CA PHE A 102 6.41 -0.40 -12.17
C PHE A 102 5.14 -0.70 -12.98
N GLU A 103 5.06 -1.82 -13.69
CA GLU A 103 3.93 -2.12 -14.57
C GLU A 103 2.58 -2.21 -13.83
N THR A 104 2.58 -2.76 -12.61
CA THR A 104 1.38 -2.80 -11.77
C THR A 104 0.94 -1.39 -11.35
N VAL A 105 1.90 -0.52 -11.02
CA VAL A 105 1.63 0.90 -10.70
C VAL A 105 1.00 1.62 -11.88
N LYS A 106 1.59 1.50 -13.08
CA LYS A 106 1.07 2.10 -14.31
C LYS A 106 -0.37 1.66 -14.59
N LYS A 107 -0.64 0.36 -14.51
CA LYS A 107 -1.99 -0.19 -14.74
C LYS A 107 -2.99 0.36 -13.73
N TYR A 108 -2.63 0.40 -12.44
CA TYR A 108 -3.50 0.90 -11.38
C TYR A 108 -3.79 2.39 -11.52
N VAL A 109 -2.76 3.22 -11.68
CA VAL A 109 -2.90 4.67 -11.82
C VAL A 109 -3.77 5.01 -13.02
N ASN A 110 -3.55 4.36 -14.17
CA ASN A 110 -4.36 4.57 -15.36
C ASN A 110 -5.81 4.17 -15.13
N ALA A 111 -6.07 2.97 -14.61
CA ALA A 111 -7.44 2.48 -14.37
C ALA A 111 -8.22 3.35 -13.38
N ALA A 112 -7.56 3.87 -12.33
CA ALA A 112 -8.21 4.75 -11.35
C ALA A 112 -8.50 6.13 -11.93
N THR A 113 -7.54 6.73 -12.63
CA THR A 113 -7.71 8.08 -13.23
C THR A 113 -8.69 8.08 -14.40
N GLU A 114 -8.74 7.04 -15.22
CA GLU A 114 -9.77 6.83 -16.25
C GLU A 114 -11.17 6.72 -15.66
N ALA A 115 -11.30 6.16 -14.46
CA ALA A 115 -12.55 6.11 -13.71
C ALA A 115 -12.92 7.43 -13.00
N GLY A 116 -12.09 8.47 -13.13
CA GLY A 116 -12.31 9.79 -12.52
C GLY A 116 -11.89 9.89 -11.06
N LEU A 117 -11.12 8.92 -10.54
CA LEU A 117 -10.53 8.99 -9.21
C LEU A 117 -9.19 9.72 -9.25
N SER A 118 -8.86 10.48 -8.20
CA SER A 118 -7.47 10.81 -7.92
C SER A 118 -6.76 9.60 -7.28
N VAL A 119 -5.46 9.50 -7.51
CA VAL A 119 -4.61 8.52 -6.81
C VAL A 119 -3.69 9.28 -5.87
N TYR A 120 -3.63 8.81 -4.61
CA TYR A 120 -2.68 9.30 -3.63
C TYR A 120 -1.56 8.26 -3.48
N GLY A 121 -0.33 8.69 -3.57
CA GLY A 121 0.85 7.81 -3.55
C GLY A 121 1.29 7.46 -2.13
N HIS A 122 1.49 6.17 -1.87
CA HIS A 122 1.94 5.64 -0.60
C HIS A 122 2.96 4.53 -0.85
N THR A 123 4.25 4.72 -0.57
CA THR A 123 4.99 5.85 0.00
C THR A 123 6.39 5.92 -0.62
N LEU A 124 7.01 7.13 -0.69
CA LEU A 124 8.32 7.27 -1.36
C LEU A 124 9.48 6.85 -0.46
N ALA A 125 9.45 7.14 0.84
CA ALA A 125 10.46 6.71 1.80
C ALA A 125 9.83 6.18 3.08
N TRP A 126 10.24 5.00 3.49
CA TRP A 126 9.80 4.33 4.71
C TRP A 126 10.90 3.38 5.16
N HIS A 127 10.95 3.01 6.44
CA HIS A 127 11.91 2.04 6.94
C HIS A 127 11.44 0.59 6.75
N SER A 128 10.14 0.34 6.64
CA SER A 128 9.55 -0.98 6.45
C SER A 128 9.26 -1.28 4.97
N GLN A 129 9.09 -2.55 4.64
CA GLN A 129 8.82 -3.02 3.28
C GLN A 129 9.82 -2.47 2.24
N GLN A 130 11.11 -2.65 2.56
CA GLN A 130 12.23 -2.19 1.73
C GLN A 130 12.97 -3.39 1.12
N PRO A 131 13.61 -3.26 -0.05
CA PRO A 131 14.53 -4.27 -0.60
C PRO A 131 15.86 -4.23 0.17
N LYS A 132 15.81 -4.58 1.47
CA LYS A 132 16.92 -4.44 2.43
C LYS A 132 18.21 -5.10 1.95
N SER A 133 18.11 -6.30 1.37
CA SER A 133 19.27 -7.03 0.86
C SER A 133 20.01 -6.24 -0.23
N TRP A 134 19.29 -5.61 -1.15
CA TRP A 134 19.87 -4.75 -2.16
C TRP A 134 20.52 -3.50 -1.55
N LEU A 135 19.81 -2.79 -0.68
CA LEU A 135 20.32 -1.57 -0.05
C LEU A 135 21.58 -1.83 0.77
N LEU A 136 21.61 -2.91 1.55
CA LEU A 136 22.82 -3.33 2.29
C LEU A 136 23.97 -3.73 1.37
N LYS A 137 23.67 -4.33 0.22
CA LYS A 137 24.68 -4.66 -0.78
C LYS A 137 25.34 -3.40 -1.35
N LEU A 138 24.60 -2.33 -1.57
CA LEU A 138 25.13 -1.06 -2.09
C LEU A 138 26.15 -0.40 -1.14
N ILE A 139 25.97 -0.59 0.16
CA ILE A 139 26.82 0.02 1.21
C ILE A 139 27.77 -0.96 1.88
N GLY A 140 27.86 -2.18 1.37
CA GLY A 140 28.81 -3.20 1.85
C GLY A 140 30.25 -2.85 1.54
N ASP A 141 31.17 -3.67 2.06
CA ASP A 141 32.61 -3.53 1.79
C ASP A 141 32.89 -3.51 0.28
N LYS A 142 33.85 -2.71 -0.12
CA LYS A 142 34.33 -2.58 -1.50
C LYS A 142 35.77 -3.08 -1.64
N PRO A 143 36.24 -3.43 -2.86
CA PRO A 143 37.63 -3.72 -3.11
C PRO A 143 38.53 -2.52 -2.71
N ASP A 144 39.65 -2.83 -2.05
CA ASP A 144 40.68 -1.83 -1.75
C ASP A 144 41.37 -1.40 -3.05
N PRO A 145 41.23 -0.14 -3.51
CA PRO A 145 41.82 0.31 -4.75
C PRO A 145 43.36 0.32 -4.75
N SER A 146 43.96 0.20 -3.58
CA SER A 146 45.41 0.07 -3.44
C SER A 146 45.90 -1.37 -3.54
N SER A 147 44.99 -2.36 -3.51
CA SER A 147 45.35 -3.77 -3.66
C SER A 147 45.30 -4.19 -5.12
N GLU A 148 46.21 -5.08 -5.54
CA GLU A 148 46.16 -5.65 -6.88
C GLU A 148 44.87 -6.47 -7.06
N GLU A 149 44.11 -6.17 -8.13
CA GLU A 149 42.90 -6.93 -8.46
C GLU A 149 43.28 -8.34 -8.91
N THR A 150 43.26 -9.30 -8.01
CA THR A 150 43.49 -10.69 -8.34
C THR A 150 42.24 -11.51 -8.18
N TYR A 151 41.89 -12.26 -9.22
CA TYR A 151 40.81 -13.23 -9.18
C TYR A 151 41.42 -14.63 -9.26
N GLN A 152 40.86 -15.53 -8.47
CA GLN A 152 41.28 -16.93 -8.47
C GLN A 152 40.08 -17.81 -8.83
N VAL A 153 40.27 -18.77 -9.71
CA VAL A 153 39.25 -19.78 -10.01
C VAL A 153 38.94 -20.57 -8.74
N VAL A 154 37.70 -20.54 -8.30
CA VAL A 154 37.20 -21.23 -7.10
C VAL A 154 36.34 -22.44 -7.48
N ALA A 155 35.71 -22.41 -8.64
CA ALA A 155 34.98 -23.54 -9.20
C ALA A 155 34.97 -23.44 -10.72
N SER A 156 35.02 -24.58 -11.40
CA SER A 156 34.88 -24.62 -12.85
C SER A 156 34.40 -25.99 -13.34
N LYS A 157 33.73 -25.99 -14.49
CA LYS A 157 33.35 -27.22 -15.19
C LYS A 157 33.61 -27.04 -16.68
N ASP A 158 34.40 -27.98 -17.24
CA ASP A 158 34.73 -28.08 -18.65
C ASP A 158 33.93 -29.24 -19.27
N PHE A 159 32.89 -28.96 -19.99
CA PHE A 159 31.96 -29.93 -20.56
C PHE A 159 32.57 -30.74 -21.72
N THR A 160 33.74 -30.37 -22.22
CA THR A 160 34.48 -31.21 -23.17
C THR A 160 35.09 -32.45 -22.47
N LYS A 161 35.27 -32.39 -21.15
CA LYS A 161 35.85 -33.43 -20.32
C LYS A 161 34.83 -34.06 -19.38
N ASP A 162 34.12 -33.23 -18.62
CA ASP A 162 33.04 -33.64 -17.70
C ASP A 162 31.70 -33.67 -18.42
N LYS A 163 31.29 -34.84 -18.86
CA LYS A 163 30.10 -35.11 -19.66
C LYS A 163 28.87 -35.38 -18.78
N SER A 164 28.59 -34.48 -17.83
CA SER A 164 27.48 -34.65 -16.89
C SER A 164 26.71 -33.33 -16.71
N VAL A 165 25.45 -33.47 -16.39
CA VAL A 165 24.59 -32.42 -15.80
C VAL A 165 23.76 -33.05 -14.69
N GLY A 166 23.27 -32.25 -13.76
CA GLY A 166 22.36 -32.68 -12.72
C GLY A 166 20.92 -32.88 -13.24
N TRP A 167 19.96 -32.47 -12.43
CA TRP A 167 18.56 -32.58 -12.78
C TRP A 167 18.22 -31.82 -14.08
N THR A 168 17.22 -32.33 -14.81
CA THR A 168 16.65 -31.66 -16.01
C THR A 168 15.13 -31.70 -15.96
N SER A 169 14.48 -30.71 -16.59
CA SER A 169 13.06 -30.80 -16.93
C SER A 169 12.78 -31.97 -17.88
N ASP A 170 11.51 -32.32 -18.11
CA ASP A 170 11.14 -33.44 -18.97
C ASP A 170 11.52 -33.18 -20.44
N LYS A 171 12.52 -33.94 -20.91
CA LYS A 171 13.09 -33.78 -22.26
C LYS A 171 12.10 -34.10 -23.36
N THR A 172 11.19 -35.05 -23.11
CA THR A 172 10.19 -35.47 -24.10
C THR A 172 9.07 -34.45 -24.18
N GLN A 173 8.58 -33.98 -23.04
CA GLN A 173 7.52 -32.98 -22.98
C GLN A 173 7.95 -31.68 -23.63
N TYR A 174 9.16 -31.21 -23.34
CA TYR A 174 9.66 -29.91 -23.81
C TYR A 174 10.54 -29.98 -25.06
N GLY A 175 10.62 -31.15 -25.70
CA GLY A 175 11.28 -31.35 -26.99
C GLY A 175 12.74 -30.95 -27.01
N PHE A 176 13.53 -31.37 -26.03
CA PHE A 176 14.96 -31.11 -26.03
C PHE A 176 15.79 -32.36 -25.71
N SER A 177 17.05 -32.32 -26.07
CA SER A 177 18.03 -33.33 -25.70
C SER A 177 19.32 -32.68 -25.20
N ILE A 178 20.03 -33.40 -24.34
CA ILE A 178 21.33 -33.01 -23.82
C ILE A 178 22.35 -34.04 -24.31
N ASN A 179 23.34 -33.59 -25.07
CA ASN A 179 24.44 -34.38 -25.61
C ASN A 179 25.77 -33.75 -25.23
N PHE A 180 26.84 -34.47 -25.43
CA PHE A 180 28.20 -34.01 -25.13
C PHE A 180 29.14 -34.43 -26.25
N ASP A 181 29.98 -33.51 -26.69
CA ASP A 181 31.11 -33.84 -27.55
C ASP A 181 32.42 -33.28 -26.99
N GLY A 182 33.54 -33.86 -27.43
CA GLY A 182 34.87 -33.46 -26.94
C GLY A 182 35.37 -32.12 -27.48
N THR A 183 34.63 -31.48 -28.42
CA THR A 183 35.04 -30.23 -29.09
C THR A 183 34.18 -29.07 -28.62
N ASN A 184 32.84 -29.24 -28.63
CA ASN A 184 31.89 -28.18 -28.30
C ASN A 184 31.40 -28.27 -26.83
N GLY A 185 31.63 -29.38 -26.16
CA GLY A 185 31.19 -29.60 -24.79
C GLY A 185 29.73 -30.06 -24.69
N LEU A 186 28.93 -29.39 -23.91
CA LEU A 186 27.50 -29.65 -23.74
C LEU A 186 26.73 -29.08 -24.93
N ASP A 187 25.89 -29.91 -25.57
CA ASP A 187 24.97 -29.57 -26.64
C ASP A 187 23.53 -29.75 -26.16
N VAL A 188 22.81 -28.64 -26.02
CA VAL A 188 21.39 -28.62 -25.68
C VAL A 188 20.61 -28.36 -26.97
N LYS A 189 20.05 -29.44 -27.53
CA LYS A 189 19.28 -29.37 -28.77
C LYS A 189 17.79 -29.16 -28.49
N CYS A 190 17.27 -28.00 -28.87
CA CYS A 190 15.86 -27.63 -28.71
C CYS A 190 15.12 -27.80 -30.04
N SER A 191 14.22 -28.79 -30.12
CA SER A 191 13.52 -29.18 -31.35
C SER A 191 12.14 -28.52 -31.53
N GLN A 192 11.61 -27.89 -30.49
CA GLN A 192 10.33 -27.18 -30.51
C GLN A 192 10.36 -25.86 -29.73
N GLN A 193 9.43 -24.98 -30.02
CA GLN A 193 9.13 -23.84 -29.18
C GLN A 193 8.22 -24.25 -28.04
N ASN A 194 8.40 -23.63 -26.87
CA ASN A 194 7.61 -23.90 -25.65
C ASN A 194 6.90 -22.62 -25.19
N THR A 195 5.99 -22.78 -24.24
CA THR A 195 5.16 -21.67 -23.75
C THR A 195 5.94 -20.75 -22.82
N ASN A 196 6.76 -21.32 -21.95
CA ASN A 196 7.46 -20.56 -20.92
C ASN A 196 8.98 -20.54 -21.19
N ALA A 197 9.62 -19.44 -20.80
CA ALA A 197 11.07 -19.28 -20.94
C ALA A 197 11.89 -20.30 -20.10
N TRP A 198 11.28 -20.94 -19.12
CA TRP A 198 11.88 -21.92 -18.22
C TRP A 198 11.54 -23.39 -18.52
N ASP A 199 10.79 -23.68 -19.59
CA ASP A 199 10.38 -25.05 -19.91
C ASP A 199 11.58 -25.98 -20.21
N VAL A 200 12.63 -25.43 -20.83
CA VAL A 200 13.90 -26.14 -21.08
C VAL A 200 14.94 -25.71 -20.05
N GLN A 201 15.12 -26.51 -19.01
CA GLN A 201 16.07 -26.19 -17.92
C GLN A 201 16.83 -27.42 -17.44
N PHE A 202 18.05 -27.18 -16.93
CA PHE A 202 18.94 -28.21 -16.43
C PHE A 202 19.95 -27.64 -15.43
N GLN A 203 20.37 -28.46 -14.45
CA GLN A 203 21.48 -28.13 -13.55
C GLN A 203 22.81 -28.35 -14.26
N ALA A 204 23.44 -27.30 -14.69
CA ALA A 204 24.73 -27.36 -15.40
C ALA A 204 25.89 -27.71 -14.43
N MET A 205 25.85 -27.18 -13.21
CA MET A 205 26.80 -27.50 -12.15
C MET A 205 26.03 -27.72 -10.84
N THR A 206 26.51 -28.64 -10.02
CA THR A 206 26.02 -28.95 -8.67
C THR A 206 27.13 -28.79 -7.65
N ASP A 207 26.77 -28.66 -6.38
CA ASP A 207 27.70 -28.68 -5.24
C ASP A 207 28.85 -27.66 -5.33
N ILE A 208 28.54 -26.44 -5.75
CA ILE A 208 29.52 -25.37 -5.91
C ILE A 208 29.77 -24.71 -4.56
N ALA A 209 30.97 -24.78 -4.03
CA ALA A 209 31.37 -24.21 -2.74
C ALA A 209 31.61 -22.69 -2.85
N LEU A 210 30.55 -21.89 -3.10
CA LEU A 210 30.61 -20.46 -3.01
C LEU A 210 30.14 -20.00 -1.63
N THR A 211 30.69 -18.90 -1.12
CA THR A 211 30.34 -18.34 0.18
C THR A 211 29.28 -17.25 0.00
N ALA A 212 28.20 -17.32 0.78
CA ALA A 212 27.16 -16.30 0.82
C ALA A 212 27.74 -14.90 1.07
N GLY A 213 27.20 -13.92 0.36
CA GLY A 213 27.61 -12.52 0.49
C GLY A 213 28.93 -12.14 -0.17
N LYS A 214 29.74 -13.09 -0.69
CA LYS A 214 30.96 -12.77 -1.48
C LYS A 214 30.60 -12.59 -2.96
N THR A 215 31.28 -11.66 -3.62
CA THR A 215 31.12 -11.44 -5.06
C THR A 215 32.07 -12.36 -5.84
N TYR A 216 31.58 -12.97 -6.89
CA TYR A 216 32.32 -13.81 -7.83
C TYR A 216 32.07 -13.35 -9.25
N LYS A 217 33.05 -13.55 -10.15
CA LYS A 217 32.85 -13.46 -11.59
C LYS A 217 32.48 -14.86 -12.11
N MET A 218 31.28 -15.01 -12.63
CA MET A 218 30.87 -16.21 -13.35
C MET A 218 31.08 -15.98 -14.83
N THR A 219 31.88 -16.81 -15.47
CA THR A 219 32.09 -16.79 -16.93
C THR A 219 31.52 -18.08 -17.53
N ILE A 220 30.66 -17.93 -18.53
CA ILE A 220 30.16 -19.03 -19.34
C ILE A 220 30.66 -18.88 -20.78
N THR A 221 31.26 -19.94 -21.32
CA THR A 221 31.67 -20.01 -22.71
C THR A 221 30.57 -20.70 -23.50
N VAL A 222 29.87 -19.94 -24.35
CA VAL A 222 28.62 -20.35 -25.00
C VAL A 222 28.53 -19.87 -26.46
N LYS A 223 27.83 -20.63 -27.30
CA LYS A 223 27.32 -20.20 -28.62
C LYS A 223 26.00 -20.91 -28.93
N GLY A 224 25.27 -20.43 -29.90
CA GLY A 224 24.09 -21.11 -30.45
C GLY A 224 24.24 -21.44 -31.94
N SER A 225 23.40 -22.31 -32.47
CA SER A 225 23.24 -22.48 -33.93
C SER A 225 22.61 -21.24 -34.59
N LYS A 226 21.95 -20.38 -33.77
CA LYS A 226 21.49 -19.02 -34.07
C LYS A 226 21.47 -18.22 -32.76
N ALA A 227 21.32 -16.90 -32.85
CA ALA A 227 21.20 -16.04 -31.68
C ALA A 227 19.97 -16.43 -30.82
N GLY A 228 20.11 -16.31 -29.51
CA GLY A 228 19.06 -16.65 -28.55
C GLY A 228 19.36 -16.12 -27.17
N LYS A 229 18.50 -16.46 -26.20
CA LYS A 229 18.59 -16.02 -24.82
C LYS A 229 18.64 -17.19 -23.86
N MET A 230 19.49 -17.09 -22.87
CA MET A 230 19.49 -17.96 -21.69
C MET A 230 19.16 -17.18 -20.44
N THR A 231 18.44 -17.85 -19.55
CA THR A 231 18.21 -17.41 -18.18
C THR A 231 18.61 -18.51 -17.23
N GLY A 232 18.42 -18.34 -15.94
CA GLY A 232 18.69 -19.37 -14.97
C GLY A 232 18.88 -18.81 -13.56
N HIS A 233 19.41 -19.67 -12.70
CA HIS A 233 19.63 -19.35 -11.29
C HIS A 233 20.96 -19.89 -10.79
N LEU A 234 21.60 -19.12 -9.91
CA LEU A 234 22.69 -19.60 -9.06
C LEU A 234 22.12 -19.67 -7.64
N GLY A 235 22.04 -20.86 -7.04
CA GLY A 235 21.46 -20.99 -5.70
C GLY A 235 21.14 -22.43 -5.31
N ASP A 236 20.15 -22.59 -4.43
CA ASP A 236 19.61 -23.87 -3.98
C ASP A 236 18.09 -23.88 -4.21
N TRP A 237 17.51 -25.08 -4.41
CA TRP A 237 16.05 -25.30 -4.50
C TRP A 237 15.33 -25.12 -3.16
N ASN A 238 16.07 -24.88 -2.11
CA ASN A 238 15.60 -25.27 -0.82
C ASN A 238 15.29 -24.10 0.06
N THR A 239 14.04 -23.61 0.03
CA THR A 239 13.53 -23.10 1.32
C THR A 239 12.02 -22.93 1.34
N ASN A 240 11.35 -22.85 0.20
CA ASN A 240 9.88 -22.86 0.19
C ASN A 240 9.39 -23.90 -0.81
N ASN A 241 8.44 -24.72 -0.39
CA ASN A 241 7.85 -25.82 -1.16
C ASN A 241 7.15 -25.45 -2.47
N ASP A 242 7.34 -24.26 -3.00
CA ASP A 242 6.54 -23.71 -4.10
C ASP A 242 7.27 -23.69 -5.45
N GLY A 243 8.48 -24.22 -5.55
CA GLY A 243 9.17 -24.39 -6.85
C GLY A 243 9.64 -23.12 -7.56
N ASP A 244 9.22 -21.94 -7.11
CA ASP A 244 9.47 -20.65 -7.77
C ASP A 244 10.50 -19.75 -7.09
N ASP A 245 10.92 -20.07 -5.86
CA ASP A 245 11.92 -19.30 -5.13
C ASP A 245 13.23 -20.07 -4.99
N ALA A 246 13.97 -20.16 -6.09
CA ALA A 246 15.39 -20.34 -5.96
C ALA A 246 15.97 -19.13 -5.23
N THR A 247 16.32 -19.30 -3.96
CA THR A 247 17.01 -18.29 -3.16
C THR A 247 18.42 -18.08 -3.74
N GLY A 248 18.47 -17.40 -4.90
CA GLY A 248 19.71 -17.28 -5.63
C GLY A 248 19.71 -16.08 -6.55
N VAL A 249 20.82 -15.92 -7.22
CA VAL A 249 21.02 -14.86 -8.21
C VAL A 249 20.37 -15.28 -9.51
N ASN A 250 19.46 -14.46 -10.04
CA ASN A 250 18.91 -14.64 -11.38
C ASN A 250 19.97 -14.36 -12.43
N LEU A 251 20.09 -15.26 -13.39
CA LEU A 251 21.00 -15.16 -14.53
C LEU A 251 20.20 -14.81 -15.77
N SER A 252 20.70 -13.88 -16.57
CA SER A 252 20.09 -13.54 -17.88
C SER A 252 21.15 -13.01 -18.83
N TYR A 253 21.28 -13.63 -20.00
CA TYR A 253 22.24 -13.22 -21.03
C TYR A 253 21.83 -13.72 -22.40
N ASP A 254 22.25 -12.97 -23.43
CA ASP A 254 22.02 -13.31 -24.82
C ASP A 254 23.28 -13.98 -25.40
N PHE A 255 23.11 -14.93 -26.30
CA PHE A 255 24.20 -15.59 -27.01
C PHE A 255 24.04 -15.47 -28.54
N THR A 256 25.17 -15.53 -29.24
CA THR A 256 25.22 -15.44 -30.70
C THR A 256 25.68 -16.78 -31.32
N THR A 257 25.93 -16.78 -32.64
CA THR A 257 26.46 -17.95 -33.37
C THR A 257 27.96 -18.17 -33.18
N ASP A 258 28.66 -17.16 -32.67
CA ASP A 258 30.09 -17.25 -32.40
C ASP A 258 30.33 -17.63 -30.93
N TRP A 259 31.43 -18.29 -30.61
CA TRP A 259 31.85 -18.55 -29.25
C TRP A 259 32.09 -17.23 -28.51
N GLN A 260 31.46 -17.12 -27.37
CA GLN A 260 31.55 -15.97 -26.48
C GLN A 260 31.84 -16.40 -25.05
N ASP A 261 32.69 -15.64 -24.38
CA ASP A 261 32.84 -15.67 -22.93
C ASP A 261 31.97 -14.56 -22.34
N ILE A 262 30.85 -14.97 -21.76
CA ILE A 262 29.93 -14.05 -21.10
C ILE A 262 30.28 -14.07 -19.61
N THR A 263 30.73 -12.94 -19.09
CA THR A 263 31.08 -12.79 -17.68
C THR A 263 30.07 -11.90 -16.97
N ILE A 264 29.55 -12.40 -15.85
CA ILE A 264 28.59 -11.70 -14.99
C ILE A 264 29.09 -11.75 -13.54
N ASP A 265 28.88 -10.65 -12.83
CA ASP A 265 29.14 -10.61 -11.39
C ASP A 265 27.95 -11.24 -10.65
N VAL A 266 28.25 -12.21 -9.78
CA VAL A 266 27.25 -12.91 -8.98
C VAL A 266 27.60 -12.82 -7.51
N LYS A 267 26.59 -12.68 -6.66
CA LYS A 267 26.73 -12.65 -5.21
C LYS A 267 25.75 -13.65 -4.60
N PRO A 268 26.19 -14.89 -4.29
CA PRO A 268 25.31 -15.90 -3.69
C PRO A 268 24.68 -15.40 -2.39
N THR A 269 23.44 -15.77 -2.15
CA THR A 269 22.72 -15.48 -0.90
C THR A 269 22.85 -16.59 0.14
N ILE A 270 23.30 -17.77 -0.29
CA ILE A 270 23.49 -18.97 0.54
C ILE A 270 24.86 -19.60 0.25
N ASP A 271 25.36 -20.39 1.21
CA ASP A 271 26.50 -21.26 1.01
C ASP A 271 26.05 -22.55 0.30
N GLY A 272 26.92 -23.13 -0.56
CA GLY A 272 26.60 -24.35 -1.31
C GLY A 272 25.57 -24.08 -2.42
N ASN A 273 26.03 -24.04 -3.64
CA ASN A 273 25.20 -23.54 -4.77
C ASN A 273 25.20 -24.55 -5.92
N PHE A 274 24.20 -24.41 -6.79
CA PHE A 274 24.17 -25.02 -8.13
C PHE A 274 23.97 -23.93 -9.19
N VAL A 275 24.30 -24.26 -10.44
CA VAL A 275 23.91 -23.43 -11.60
C VAL A 275 22.78 -24.12 -12.33
N LEU A 276 21.59 -23.57 -12.31
CA LEU A 276 20.48 -23.93 -13.17
C LEU A 276 20.51 -23.02 -14.39
N LEU A 277 20.55 -23.61 -15.58
CA LEU A 277 20.42 -22.88 -16.84
C LEU A 277 19.08 -23.18 -17.51
N GLN A 278 18.53 -22.18 -18.16
CA GLN A 278 17.27 -22.23 -18.90
C GLN A 278 17.50 -21.68 -20.30
N VAL A 279 17.17 -22.45 -21.33
CA VAL A 279 17.16 -21.96 -22.71
C VAL A 279 15.77 -21.40 -22.99
N ASN A 280 15.68 -20.11 -23.30
CA ASN A 280 14.41 -19.52 -23.65
C ASN A 280 13.97 -20.00 -25.05
N THR A 281 13.02 -20.94 -25.07
CA THR A 281 12.47 -21.55 -26.28
C THR A 281 11.12 -20.98 -26.71
N THR A 282 10.68 -19.85 -26.16
CA THR A 282 9.42 -19.22 -26.58
C THR A 282 9.46 -18.78 -28.04
N ASP A 283 10.63 -18.39 -28.52
CA ASP A 283 10.92 -17.97 -29.90
C ASP A 283 12.16 -18.65 -30.52
N PHE A 284 12.79 -19.55 -29.78
CA PHE A 284 14.04 -20.22 -30.17
C PHE A 284 13.83 -21.72 -30.39
N THR A 285 14.41 -22.23 -31.47
CA THR A 285 14.67 -23.65 -31.73
C THR A 285 16.07 -23.78 -32.32
N GLY A 286 16.82 -24.82 -31.97
CA GLY A 286 18.19 -25.02 -32.42
C GLY A 286 19.09 -25.57 -31.34
N ASP A 287 20.37 -25.53 -31.56
CA ASP A 287 21.36 -26.07 -30.66
C ASP A 287 22.04 -24.93 -29.88
N VAL A 288 22.23 -25.13 -28.59
CA VAL A 288 23.03 -24.27 -27.70
C VAL A 288 24.21 -25.06 -27.19
N TYR A 289 25.40 -24.57 -27.46
CA TYR A 289 26.65 -25.21 -27.05
C TYR A 289 27.27 -24.46 -25.89
N ILE A 290 27.56 -25.18 -24.81
CA ILE A 290 28.24 -24.65 -23.62
C ILE A 290 29.54 -25.42 -23.44
N LYS A 291 30.67 -24.71 -23.54
CA LYS A 291 31.98 -25.30 -23.43
C LYS A 291 32.43 -25.44 -21.97
N SER A 292 32.25 -24.36 -21.22
CA SER A 292 32.65 -24.30 -19.82
C SER A 292 31.88 -23.28 -19.02
N ILE A 293 31.86 -23.48 -17.72
CA ILE A 293 31.45 -22.51 -16.72
C ILE A 293 32.58 -22.42 -15.68
N LYS A 294 32.97 -21.19 -15.31
CA LYS A 294 33.94 -20.98 -14.23
C LYS A 294 33.49 -19.86 -13.31
N PHE A 295 33.87 -19.97 -12.05
CA PHE A 295 33.72 -18.95 -11.03
C PHE A 295 35.11 -18.51 -10.55
N GLU A 296 35.31 -17.20 -10.56
CA GLU A 296 36.53 -16.58 -10.05
C GLU A 296 36.17 -15.71 -8.85
N GLY A 297 36.74 -16.01 -7.69
CA GLY A 297 36.55 -15.22 -6.46
C GLY A 297 37.63 -14.15 -6.35
N TYR A 298 37.21 -12.94 -5.90
CA TYR A 298 38.16 -11.88 -5.61
C TYR A 298 39.05 -12.26 -4.43
N LYS A 299 40.35 -12.12 -4.60
CA LYS A 299 41.38 -12.41 -3.61
C LYS A 299 42.02 -11.18 -3.00
N GLY A 300 41.65 -9.99 -3.48
CA GLY A 300 42.12 -8.71 -2.98
C GLY A 300 41.54 -8.35 -1.60
N LYS A 301 42.11 -7.33 -0.98
CA LYS A 301 41.63 -6.82 0.30
C LYS A 301 40.32 -6.07 0.09
N MET A 302 39.32 -6.36 0.92
CA MET A 302 38.09 -5.59 1.00
C MET A 302 38.22 -4.55 2.11
N ILE A 303 37.68 -3.37 1.89
CA ILE A 303 37.65 -2.26 2.88
C ILE A 303 36.23 -1.73 3.02
N PRO A 304 35.84 -1.30 4.21
CA PRO A 304 34.56 -0.61 4.40
C PRO A 304 34.46 0.63 3.52
N GLN A 305 33.26 0.90 3.03
CA GLN A 305 32.97 2.17 2.40
C GLN A 305 33.04 3.33 3.42
N THR A 306 33.46 4.49 2.98
CA THR A 306 33.34 5.72 3.78
C THR A 306 31.88 6.11 3.94
N LYS A 307 31.57 6.92 4.96
CA LYS A 307 30.22 7.46 5.17
C LYS A 307 29.70 8.22 3.93
N GLN A 308 30.57 8.93 3.23
CA GLN A 308 30.19 9.67 2.03
C GLN A 308 29.85 8.72 0.87
N GLU A 309 30.63 7.66 0.67
CA GLU A 309 30.34 6.67 -0.37
C GLU A 309 29.02 5.93 -0.11
N MET A 310 28.77 5.54 1.14
CA MET A 310 27.48 4.94 1.52
C MET A 310 26.31 5.91 1.29
N TYR A 311 26.51 7.19 1.66
CA TYR A 311 25.52 8.25 1.41
C TYR A 311 25.22 8.38 -0.09
N ASP A 312 26.25 8.52 -0.92
CA ASP A 312 26.10 8.73 -2.36
C ASP A 312 25.42 7.51 -3.04
N ALA A 313 25.80 6.29 -2.63
CA ALA A 313 25.18 5.06 -3.13
C ALA A 313 23.68 4.98 -2.79
N LEU A 314 23.30 5.32 -1.56
CA LEU A 314 21.91 5.29 -1.11
C LEU A 314 21.08 6.42 -1.72
N VAL A 315 21.63 7.63 -1.88
CA VAL A 315 20.96 8.71 -2.61
C VAL A 315 20.76 8.32 -4.08
N GLY A 316 21.73 7.63 -4.69
CA GLY A 316 21.61 7.07 -6.04
C GLY A 316 20.48 6.03 -6.14
N ALA A 317 20.33 5.16 -5.15
CA ALA A 317 19.23 4.19 -5.08
C ALA A 317 17.87 4.88 -4.92
N MET A 318 17.81 5.89 -4.05
CA MET A 318 16.59 6.70 -3.85
C MET A 318 16.23 7.49 -5.12
N ASP A 319 17.21 8.01 -5.87
CA ASP A 319 17.00 8.72 -7.14
C ASP A 319 16.38 7.77 -8.20
N GLN A 320 16.93 6.56 -8.38
CA GLN A 320 16.38 5.55 -9.30
C GLN A 320 14.94 5.16 -8.92
N TRP A 321 14.70 4.93 -7.62
CA TRP A 321 13.39 4.56 -7.10
C TRP A 321 12.36 5.67 -7.34
N ILE A 322 12.63 6.89 -6.89
CA ILE A 322 11.67 8.01 -6.97
C ILE A 322 11.46 8.43 -8.43
N SER A 323 12.51 8.47 -9.26
CA SER A 323 12.36 8.82 -10.67
C SER A 323 11.50 7.79 -11.41
N GLY A 324 11.75 6.49 -11.21
CA GLY A 324 10.96 5.43 -11.83
C GLY A 324 9.50 5.42 -11.38
N MET A 325 9.24 5.65 -10.10
CA MET A 325 7.87 5.76 -9.57
C MET A 325 7.15 6.98 -10.15
N MET A 326 7.77 8.14 -10.18
CA MET A 326 7.17 9.36 -10.73
C MET A 326 6.90 9.25 -12.23
N GLU A 327 7.81 8.64 -12.99
CA GLU A 327 7.63 8.32 -14.42
C GLU A 327 6.44 7.37 -14.61
N ALA A 328 6.36 6.30 -13.82
CA ALA A 328 5.26 5.33 -13.88
C ALA A 328 3.89 5.97 -13.60
N CYS A 329 3.85 6.99 -12.76
CA CYS A 329 2.63 7.74 -12.43
C CYS A 329 2.25 8.78 -13.50
N ASP A 330 3.12 9.11 -14.45
CA ASP A 330 2.86 10.01 -15.60
C ASP A 330 2.22 11.36 -15.18
N GLY A 331 2.70 11.94 -14.06
CA GLY A 331 2.18 13.20 -13.52
C GLY A 331 0.74 13.17 -12.97
N LYS A 332 0.09 11.99 -12.93
CA LYS A 332 -1.29 11.81 -12.49
C LYS A 332 -1.45 11.79 -10.98
N VAL A 333 -0.40 11.40 -10.24
CA VAL A 333 -0.39 11.31 -8.78
C VAL A 333 0.17 12.61 -8.20
N LYS A 334 -0.69 13.39 -7.57
CA LYS A 334 -0.37 14.75 -7.10
C LYS A 334 -0.25 14.90 -5.59
N GLY A 335 -0.52 13.88 -4.83
CA GLY A 335 -0.33 13.82 -3.38
C GLY A 335 0.45 12.58 -3.01
N TRP A 336 1.46 12.69 -2.14
CA TRP A 336 2.32 11.59 -1.73
C TRP A 336 2.64 11.62 -0.24
N ASP A 337 2.63 10.46 0.39
CA ASP A 337 3.41 10.26 1.59
C ASP A 337 4.89 10.26 1.18
N LEU A 338 5.54 11.41 1.37
CA LEU A 338 6.96 11.56 1.10
C LEU A 338 7.78 10.65 2.00
N VAL A 339 7.45 10.70 3.28
CA VAL A 339 8.02 9.84 4.31
C VAL A 339 6.90 9.30 5.18
N ASN A 340 6.93 7.99 5.42
CA ASN A 340 6.01 7.28 6.28
C ASN A 340 6.70 6.87 7.59
N GLU A 341 6.03 7.09 8.74
CA GLU A 341 6.42 6.59 10.05
C GLU A 341 7.85 6.95 10.48
N ALA A 342 8.21 8.21 10.31
CA ALA A 342 9.54 8.67 10.65
C ALA A 342 9.79 8.73 12.15
N ILE A 343 8.74 9.04 12.94
CA ILE A 343 8.89 9.40 14.36
C ILE A 343 8.62 8.17 15.23
N GLY A 344 9.56 7.87 16.11
CA GLY A 344 9.37 6.87 17.14
C GLY A 344 8.27 7.24 18.15
N GLY A 345 7.90 6.29 18.98
CA GLY A 345 7.01 6.51 20.14
C GLY A 345 7.79 6.80 21.42
N GLY A 346 9.10 7.03 21.33
CA GLY A 346 9.99 7.23 22.46
C GLY A 346 11.27 7.96 22.08
N GLY A 347 12.29 7.89 22.96
CA GLY A 347 13.52 8.65 22.81
C GLY A 347 13.33 10.15 22.95
N ASP A 348 14.42 10.90 22.82
CA ASP A 348 14.44 12.37 22.85
C ASP A 348 15.47 12.87 21.84
N ASP A 349 15.10 13.86 21.04
CA ASP A 349 15.98 14.48 20.03
C ASP A 349 16.92 15.55 20.61
N GLY A 350 16.95 15.69 21.94
CA GLY A 350 17.69 16.74 22.65
C GLY A 350 16.95 18.08 22.77
N GLU A 351 15.78 18.23 22.15
CA GLU A 351 14.95 19.44 22.18
C GLU A 351 13.53 19.17 22.75
N GLY A 352 13.34 17.99 23.32
CA GLY A 352 12.09 17.59 23.97
C GLY A 352 11.04 17.02 22.98
N ASN A 353 11.42 16.69 21.75
CA ASN A 353 10.57 15.94 20.84
C ASN A 353 10.90 14.45 20.92
N TYR A 354 9.98 13.59 20.46
CA TYR A 354 10.34 12.21 20.17
C TYR A 354 11.43 12.16 19.09
N ALA A 355 12.39 11.24 19.27
CA ALA A 355 13.40 10.95 18.28
C ALA A 355 12.80 10.31 17.03
N LEU A 356 13.53 10.34 15.92
CA LEU A 356 13.20 9.51 14.76
C LEU A 356 13.49 8.04 15.07
N GLN A 357 12.85 7.15 14.32
CA GLN A 357 13.13 5.73 14.40
C GLN A 357 14.52 5.43 13.82
N HIS A 358 15.26 4.52 14.48
CA HIS A 358 16.58 4.05 14.08
C HIS A 358 16.70 2.55 14.31
N SER A 359 17.63 1.90 13.61
CA SER A 359 17.97 0.52 13.93
C SER A 359 18.59 0.40 15.33
N THR A 360 18.46 -0.78 15.93
CA THR A 360 19.06 -1.08 17.23
C THR A 360 20.57 -0.89 17.23
N ALA A 361 21.23 -1.23 16.12
CA ALA A 361 22.68 -1.09 15.97
C ALA A 361 23.12 0.39 15.97
N TYR A 362 22.29 1.29 15.45
CA TYR A 362 22.57 2.71 15.43
C TYR A 362 22.27 3.40 16.76
N ASN A 363 21.22 2.98 17.43
CA ASN A 363 20.79 3.59 18.70
C ASN A 363 20.73 2.55 19.84
N PRO A 364 21.89 2.06 20.31
CA PRO A 364 21.96 1.03 21.36
C PRO A 364 21.46 1.52 22.73
N SER A 365 21.29 2.83 22.94
CA SER A 365 20.82 3.39 24.23
C SER A 365 19.31 3.25 24.46
N GLY A 366 18.61 2.47 23.60
CA GLY A 366 17.26 2.03 23.94
C GLY A 366 16.16 2.98 23.51
N ASN A 367 16.11 3.34 22.25
CA ASN A 367 14.82 3.73 21.67
C ASN A 367 13.84 2.56 21.89
N PRO A 368 12.73 2.73 22.60
CA PRO A 368 11.74 1.67 22.82
C PRO A 368 11.20 1.06 21.52
N ASP A 369 11.31 1.75 20.40
CA ASP A 369 10.95 1.24 19.07
C ASP A 369 12.04 0.35 18.44
N ALA A 370 13.20 0.22 19.07
CA ALA A 370 14.26 -0.70 18.64
C ALA A 370 13.82 -2.17 18.58
N THR A 371 12.75 -2.53 19.30
CA THR A 371 12.12 -3.85 19.19
C THR A 371 11.47 -4.11 17.84
N TRP A 372 11.24 -3.10 17.03
CA TRP A 372 10.66 -3.19 15.69
C TRP A 372 11.70 -3.49 14.61
N ASP A 373 12.98 -3.42 14.97
CA ASP A 373 14.13 -3.75 14.11
C ASP A 373 14.24 -5.26 13.80
N VAL A 374 13.41 -6.08 14.45
CA VAL A 374 13.34 -7.53 14.20
C VAL A 374 12.59 -7.92 12.93
N GLY A 375 11.94 -6.99 12.24
CA GLY A 375 11.35 -7.24 10.93
C GLY A 375 12.45 -7.42 9.88
N GLY A 376 12.44 -8.57 9.17
CA GLY A 376 13.48 -8.91 8.18
C GLY A 376 13.72 -7.85 7.10
N ASP A 377 12.74 -6.98 6.82
CA ASP A 377 12.75 -6.03 5.71
C ASP A 377 12.90 -4.57 6.13
N ASN A 378 13.22 -4.29 7.40
CA ASN A 378 13.41 -2.91 7.86
C ASN A 378 14.79 -2.38 7.46
N PHE A 379 14.80 -1.22 6.82
CA PHE A 379 16.01 -0.48 6.45
C PHE A 379 15.83 1.00 6.80
N TYR A 380 16.58 1.49 7.76
CA TYR A 380 16.47 2.86 8.27
C TYR A 380 17.39 3.79 7.48
N TRP A 381 16.84 4.51 6.51
CA TRP A 381 17.57 5.46 5.66
C TRP A 381 18.34 6.50 6.46
N GLN A 382 17.76 6.97 7.55
CA GLN A 382 18.33 7.99 8.44
C GLN A 382 19.60 7.52 9.16
N ASP A 383 19.81 6.22 9.35
CA ASP A 383 21.04 5.68 9.93
C ASP A 383 22.28 6.01 9.08
N TYR A 384 22.09 6.13 7.78
CA TYR A 384 23.15 6.36 6.80
C TYR A 384 23.15 7.78 6.23
N LEU A 385 21.97 8.34 5.98
CA LEU A 385 21.81 9.67 5.41
C LEU A 385 21.72 10.78 6.47
N GLY A 386 21.44 10.40 7.73
CA GLY A 386 21.18 11.31 8.85
C GLY A 386 19.73 11.82 8.88
N ASP A 387 19.27 12.16 10.06
CA ASP A 387 17.88 12.52 10.39
C ASP A 387 17.29 13.66 9.54
N LEU A 388 18.12 14.57 9.11
CA LEU A 388 17.68 15.69 8.29
C LEU A 388 17.74 15.36 6.80
N ASN A 389 18.83 14.74 6.36
CA ASN A 389 19.12 14.65 4.94
C ASN A 389 18.26 13.61 4.22
N TYR A 390 17.86 12.50 4.88
CA TYR A 390 17.04 11.52 4.16
C TYR A 390 15.69 12.09 3.72
N VAL A 391 15.05 12.93 4.56
CA VAL A 391 13.80 13.61 4.19
C VAL A 391 14.05 14.69 3.14
N ARG A 392 15.16 15.44 3.27
CA ARG A 392 15.54 16.48 2.32
C ARG A 392 15.84 15.93 0.94
N GLU A 393 16.57 14.82 0.86
CA GLU A 393 16.86 14.14 -0.41
C GLU A 393 15.60 13.56 -1.04
N ALA A 394 14.76 12.88 -0.27
CA ALA A 394 13.48 12.40 -0.77
C ALA A 394 12.61 13.56 -1.31
N CYS A 395 12.56 14.69 -0.59
CA CYS A 395 11.82 15.88 -1.02
C CYS A 395 12.40 16.47 -2.31
N ARG A 396 13.72 16.64 -2.37
CA ARG A 396 14.44 17.15 -3.55
C ARG A 396 14.14 16.31 -4.79
N LEU A 397 14.22 14.98 -4.66
CA LEU A 397 13.95 14.03 -5.74
C LEU A 397 12.48 14.03 -6.15
N ALA A 398 11.56 14.02 -5.19
CA ALA A 398 10.14 14.11 -5.46
C ALA A 398 9.75 15.39 -6.20
N ARG A 399 10.38 16.53 -5.84
CA ARG A 399 10.20 17.81 -6.55
C ARG A 399 10.84 17.82 -7.95
N LYS A 400 11.97 17.12 -8.11
CA LYS A 400 12.69 17.03 -9.40
C LYS A 400 11.90 16.25 -10.44
N TYR A 401 11.27 15.15 -10.04
CA TYR A 401 10.66 14.19 -10.96
C TYR A 401 9.13 14.23 -10.95
N GLY A 402 8.52 14.71 -9.88
CA GLY A 402 7.06 14.82 -9.76
C GLY A 402 6.48 16.00 -10.54
N PRO A 403 5.15 16.05 -10.68
CA PRO A 403 4.48 17.19 -11.29
C PRO A 403 4.71 18.49 -10.46
N SER A 404 4.69 19.64 -11.12
CA SER A 404 4.99 20.94 -10.48
C SER A 404 4.06 21.30 -9.33
N ASP A 405 2.84 20.74 -9.31
CA ASP A 405 1.82 20.95 -8.30
C ASP A 405 1.76 19.80 -7.25
N VAL A 406 2.75 18.90 -7.23
CA VAL A 406 2.81 17.80 -6.27
C VAL A 406 2.78 18.29 -4.83
N LYS A 407 2.01 17.60 -3.97
CA LYS A 407 1.93 17.84 -2.53
C LYS A 407 2.59 16.69 -1.78
N LEU A 408 3.51 17.02 -0.90
CA LEU A 408 4.33 16.09 -0.15
C LEU A 408 3.97 16.12 1.33
N PHE A 409 3.61 14.96 1.86
CA PHE A 409 3.16 14.79 3.24
C PHE A 409 4.17 13.99 4.05
N ILE A 410 4.27 14.28 5.33
CA ILE A 410 4.85 13.37 6.32
C ILE A 410 3.68 12.67 6.98
N ASN A 411 3.65 11.35 6.88
CA ASN A 411 2.57 10.50 7.39
C ASN A 411 3.06 9.69 8.60
N ASP A 412 2.23 9.57 9.64
CA ASP A 412 2.63 8.78 10.81
C ASP A 412 1.41 8.25 11.56
N TYR A 413 1.63 7.19 12.36
CA TYR A 413 0.61 6.57 13.20
C TYR A 413 0.59 7.17 14.61
N ASN A 414 -0.52 6.97 15.32
CA ASN A 414 -0.69 7.35 16.73
C ASN A 414 -0.45 8.85 17.02
N LEU A 415 -0.69 9.74 16.05
CA LEU A 415 -0.65 11.19 16.33
C LEU A 415 -1.79 11.60 17.28
N GLU A 416 -2.88 10.83 17.31
CA GLU A 416 -4.02 10.91 18.21
C GLU A 416 -3.82 10.13 19.53
N GLY A 417 -2.58 9.73 19.85
CA GLY A 417 -2.27 8.93 21.02
C GLY A 417 -2.74 9.59 22.33
N VAL A 418 -3.28 8.77 23.25
CA VAL A 418 -3.82 9.23 24.54
C VAL A 418 -2.77 9.26 25.67
N TRP A 419 -1.54 8.86 25.35
CA TRP A 419 -0.39 8.88 26.25
C TRP A 419 0.51 10.07 25.93
N ASP A 420 1.34 10.46 26.91
CA ASP A 420 2.29 11.59 26.79
C ASP A 420 1.63 12.88 26.26
N ILE A 421 0.45 13.18 26.82
CA ILE A 421 -0.26 14.41 26.49
C ILE A 421 0.56 15.61 26.95
N THR A 422 0.87 16.47 26.02
CA THR A 422 1.61 17.73 26.24
C THR A 422 0.70 18.91 25.92
N THR A 423 0.68 19.89 26.84
CA THR A 423 -0.08 21.13 26.63
C THR A 423 0.88 22.25 26.24
N LYS A 424 0.68 22.80 25.05
CA LYS A 424 1.42 23.97 24.54
C LYS A 424 0.41 24.95 23.93
N ASP A 425 0.57 26.23 24.21
CA ASP A 425 -0.30 27.29 23.69
C ASP A 425 -1.81 27.05 23.91
N GLY A 426 -2.16 26.44 25.03
CA GLY A 426 -3.53 26.12 25.37
C GLY A 426 -4.12 24.86 24.70
N ILE A 427 -3.36 24.17 23.85
CA ILE A 427 -3.78 22.94 23.18
C ILE A 427 -3.12 21.74 23.89
N SER A 428 -3.93 20.77 24.30
CA SER A 428 -3.50 19.50 24.89
C SER A 428 -3.58 18.41 23.83
N ALA A 429 -2.43 17.88 23.41
CA ALA A 429 -2.32 16.86 22.37
C ALA A 429 -1.18 15.89 22.69
N SER A 430 -1.12 14.77 21.98
CA SER A 430 -0.02 13.80 22.06
C SER A 430 1.33 14.48 21.81
N LYS A 431 2.37 14.09 22.56
CA LYS A 431 3.75 14.53 22.32
C LYS A 431 4.17 14.19 20.88
N LYS A 432 3.63 13.12 20.29
CA LYS A 432 3.98 12.70 18.93
C LYS A 432 3.55 13.72 17.86
N VAL A 433 2.33 14.25 17.92
CA VAL A 433 1.89 15.28 16.96
C VAL A 433 2.66 16.59 17.09
N TRP A 434 3.02 16.99 18.31
CA TRP A 434 3.93 18.14 18.53
C TRP A 434 5.33 17.89 17.95
N SER A 435 5.86 16.68 18.13
CA SER A 435 7.14 16.27 17.57
C SER A 435 7.10 16.30 16.03
N MET A 436 6.02 15.83 15.41
CA MET A 436 5.80 15.88 13.97
C MET A 436 5.95 17.32 13.43
N VAL A 437 5.23 18.26 14.01
CA VAL A 437 5.28 19.67 13.58
C VAL A 437 6.69 20.25 13.75
N ASN A 438 7.38 19.90 14.83
CA ASN A 438 8.74 20.41 15.09
C ASN A 438 9.77 19.77 14.15
N TRP A 439 9.67 18.46 13.84
CA TRP A 439 10.53 17.81 12.86
C TRP A 439 10.34 18.39 11.46
N ILE A 440 9.12 18.70 11.05
CA ILE A 440 8.86 19.38 9.78
C ILE A 440 9.60 20.73 9.73
N LYS A 441 9.53 21.52 10.80
CA LYS A 441 10.27 22.78 10.89
C LYS A 441 11.79 22.58 10.80
N LYS A 442 12.33 21.50 11.40
CA LYS A 442 13.76 21.16 11.32
C LYS A 442 14.17 20.80 9.89
N TRP A 443 13.37 19.98 9.20
CA TRP A 443 13.65 19.63 7.81
C TRP A 443 13.60 20.84 6.89
N GLU A 444 12.67 21.77 7.09
CA GLU A 444 12.51 23.00 6.29
C GLU A 444 13.50 24.12 6.65
N LYS A 445 14.32 23.95 7.69
CA LYS A 445 15.26 24.97 8.15
C LYS A 445 16.37 25.29 7.12
N ASP A 446 16.57 24.42 6.14
CA ASP A 446 17.49 24.67 5.01
C ASP A 446 16.98 25.73 4.02
N GLY A 447 15.73 26.15 4.13
CA GLY A 447 15.07 27.13 3.25
C GLY A 447 14.73 26.64 1.85
N VAL A 448 15.01 25.36 1.54
CA VAL A 448 14.77 24.73 0.23
C VAL A 448 13.75 23.60 0.33
N THR A 449 13.86 22.76 1.34
CA THR A 449 12.90 21.68 1.62
C THR A 449 11.54 22.25 1.96
N LYS A 450 10.51 21.75 1.31
CA LYS A 450 9.12 22.17 1.56
C LYS A 450 8.21 20.96 1.71
N ILE A 451 7.66 20.81 2.90
CA ILE A 451 6.63 19.83 3.23
C ILE A 451 5.26 20.51 3.15
N ASP A 452 4.36 19.98 2.34
CA ASP A 452 3.05 20.60 2.12
C ASP A 452 2.03 20.19 3.17
N GLY A 453 2.10 18.97 3.70
CA GLY A 453 1.07 18.44 4.58
C GLY A 453 1.55 17.47 5.65
N ILE A 454 0.62 17.17 6.55
CA ILE A 454 0.75 16.18 7.61
C ILE A 454 -0.36 15.14 7.40
N GLY A 455 0.03 13.86 7.34
CA GLY A 455 -0.86 12.71 7.36
C GLY A 455 -0.91 12.10 8.76
N THR A 456 -2.11 11.73 9.21
CA THR A 456 -2.31 10.88 10.38
C THR A 456 -3.01 9.60 9.96
N GLN A 457 -2.41 8.44 10.28
CA GLN A 457 -2.99 7.15 9.89
C GLN A 457 -4.35 6.91 10.53
N MET A 458 -4.49 7.21 11.80
CA MET A 458 -5.74 7.02 12.58
C MET A 458 -6.28 5.58 12.52
N HIS A 459 -5.43 4.60 12.76
CA HIS A 459 -5.84 3.21 13.04
C HIS A 459 -6.37 3.12 14.46
N ILE A 460 -7.65 3.37 14.64
CA ILE A 460 -8.29 3.56 15.95
C ILE A 460 -9.26 2.44 16.30
N SER A 461 -9.80 2.50 17.52
CA SER A 461 -10.94 1.69 17.93
C SER A 461 -11.97 2.55 18.67
N TYR A 462 -13.24 2.19 18.53
CA TYR A 462 -14.27 2.67 19.46
C TYR A 462 -14.12 1.92 20.78
N TYR A 463 -14.02 2.65 21.88
CA TYR A 463 -13.99 2.07 23.22
C TYR A 463 -15.37 2.16 23.87
N GLU A 464 -15.91 1.01 24.27
CA GLU A 464 -17.19 1.00 25.00
C GLU A 464 -17.05 1.62 26.39
N ASN A 465 -15.83 1.60 26.96
CA ASN A 465 -15.51 2.33 28.20
C ASN A 465 -15.55 3.84 27.93
N SER A 466 -16.46 4.55 28.56
CA SER A 466 -16.70 5.98 28.34
C SER A 466 -15.50 6.87 28.66
N THR A 467 -14.70 6.52 29.68
CA THR A 467 -13.47 7.27 30.02
C THR A 467 -12.45 7.16 28.92
N SER A 468 -12.17 5.94 28.43
CA SER A 468 -11.25 5.70 27.32
C SER A 468 -11.71 6.39 26.04
N GLN A 469 -13.00 6.29 25.73
CA GLN A 469 -13.60 6.93 24.57
C GLN A 469 -13.51 8.47 24.63
N ASN A 470 -13.76 9.05 25.80
CA ASN A 470 -13.65 10.51 25.99
C ASN A 470 -12.20 10.99 25.92
N ASN A 471 -11.24 10.19 26.44
CA ASN A 471 -9.82 10.52 26.30
C ASN A 471 -9.37 10.48 24.84
N LEU A 472 -9.79 9.48 24.06
CA LEU A 472 -9.50 9.40 22.63
C LEU A 472 -10.10 10.59 21.88
N LYS A 473 -11.36 10.96 22.17
CA LYS A 473 -11.98 12.16 21.57
C LYS A 473 -11.17 13.42 21.86
N LYS A 474 -10.74 13.64 23.09
CA LYS A 474 -9.89 14.79 23.46
C LYS A 474 -8.56 14.79 22.71
N ALA A 475 -7.93 13.62 22.59
CA ALA A 475 -6.67 13.48 21.89
C ALA A 475 -6.80 13.77 20.38
N ILE A 476 -7.87 13.28 19.73
CA ILE A 476 -8.20 13.58 18.33
C ILE A 476 -8.46 15.08 18.12
N THR A 477 -9.25 15.71 19.01
CA THR A 477 -9.49 17.17 18.98
C THR A 477 -8.16 17.94 19.04
N GLY A 478 -7.32 17.64 20.04
CA GLY A 478 -6.03 18.31 20.20
C GLY A 478 -5.08 18.06 19.01
N MET A 479 -5.08 16.85 18.45
CA MET A 479 -4.29 16.52 17.26
C MET A 479 -4.70 17.41 16.08
N PHE A 480 -5.99 17.51 15.76
CA PHE A 480 -6.45 18.37 14.65
C PHE A 480 -6.15 19.85 14.91
N GLU A 481 -6.27 20.33 16.14
CA GLU A 481 -5.90 21.71 16.50
C GLU A 481 -4.41 21.98 16.26
N VAL A 482 -3.52 21.06 16.65
CA VAL A 482 -2.07 21.18 16.42
C VAL A 482 -1.75 21.14 14.92
N MET A 483 -2.35 20.21 14.18
CA MET A 483 -2.16 20.09 12.74
C MET A 483 -2.66 21.33 11.99
N ALA A 484 -3.83 21.84 12.33
CA ALA A 484 -4.39 23.08 11.75
C ALA A 484 -3.50 24.30 12.06
N LYS A 485 -3.03 24.41 13.30
CA LYS A 485 -2.13 25.50 13.73
C LYS A 485 -0.78 25.48 13.01
N SER A 486 -0.34 24.33 12.51
CA SER A 486 0.92 24.23 11.73
C SER A 486 0.87 24.98 10.40
N GLY A 487 -0.32 25.30 9.88
CA GLY A 487 -0.53 25.88 8.55
C GLY A 487 -0.33 24.89 7.39
N LYS A 488 -0.06 23.62 7.68
CA LYS A 488 0.11 22.56 6.67
C LYS A 488 -1.25 22.00 6.21
N LEU A 489 -1.26 21.35 5.05
CA LEU A 489 -2.39 20.53 4.64
C LEU A 489 -2.57 19.38 5.64
N VAL A 490 -3.81 19.01 5.90
CA VAL A 490 -4.18 17.99 6.89
C VAL A 490 -4.90 16.84 6.18
N ARG A 491 -4.36 15.63 6.33
CA ARG A 491 -4.94 14.40 5.80
C ARG A 491 -5.10 13.38 6.91
N VAL A 492 -6.27 12.75 6.98
CA VAL A 492 -6.43 11.45 7.63
C VAL A 492 -6.18 10.39 6.56
N SER A 493 -5.09 9.66 6.67
CA SER A 493 -4.53 8.89 5.56
C SER A 493 -4.98 7.44 5.49
N GLU A 494 -5.27 6.81 6.65
CA GLU A 494 -5.44 5.36 6.74
C GLU A 494 -6.50 4.96 7.77
N MET A 495 -7.54 5.79 7.94
CA MET A 495 -8.53 5.58 8.98
C MET A 495 -9.21 4.21 8.87
N ASP A 496 -9.13 3.45 9.93
CA ASP A 496 -9.96 2.29 10.18
C ASP A 496 -10.35 2.23 11.67
N MET A 497 -11.45 1.56 11.97
CA MET A 497 -11.97 1.54 13.34
C MET A 497 -12.39 0.14 13.74
N GLY A 498 -11.73 -0.40 14.78
CA GLY A 498 -12.19 -1.59 15.48
C GLY A 498 -13.17 -1.24 16.62
N TYR A 499 -13.53 -2.24 17.39
CA TYR A 499 -14.40 -2.09 18.57
C TYR A 499 -13.81 -2.82 19.77
N VAL A 500 -13.63 -2.12 20.87
CA VAL A 500 -13.12 -2.66 22.15
C VAL A 500 -14.26 -2.67 23.18
N PRO A 501 -14.82 -3.84 23.53
CA PRO A 501 -15.86 -3.95 24.53
C PRO A 501 -15.39 -3.55 25.93
N ASN A 502 -16.33 -3.21 26.80
CA ASN A 502 -16.02 -2.84 28.17
C ASN A 502 -15.32 -4.00 28.89
N GLY A 503 -14.25 -3.69 29.61
CA GLY A 503 -13.43 -4.67 30.33
C GLY A 503 -12.45 -5.47 29.46
N GLN A 504 -12.32 -5.15 28.14
CA GLN A 504 -11.33 -5.74 27.25
C GLN A 504 -10.28 -4.69 26.83
N ASN A 505 -9.11 -5.18 26.39
CA ASN A 505 -8.00 -4.35 25.91
C ASN A 505 -7.73 -4.50 24.41
N GLN A 506 -8.47 -5.38 23.74
CA GLN A 506 -8.28 -5.69 22.31
C GLN A 506 -9.61 -5.61 21.57
N GLY A 507 -9.54 -5.33 20.28
CA GLY A 507 -10.66 -5.36 19.36
C GLY A 507 -11.26 -6.76 19.24
N VAL A 508 -12.54 -6.80 18.87
CA VAL A 508 -13.27 -8.05 18.67
C VAL A 508 -13.72 -8.22 17.23
N ALA A 509 -13.97 -9.46 16.84
CA ALA A 509 -14.44 -9.78 15.51
C ALA A 509 -15.82 -9.13 15.22
N ALA A 510 -16.05 -8.71 13.97
CA ALA A 510 -17.31 -8.11 13.52
C ALA A 510 -18.54 -8.94 13.86
N SER A 511 -18.43 -10.27 13.79
CA SER A 511 -19.51 -11.21 14.12
C SER A 511 -19.88 -11.25 15.61
N LYS A 512 -19.12 -10.59 16.47
CA LYS A 512 -19.40 -10.52 17.92
C LYS A 512 -20.10 -9.23 18.33
N LEU A 513 -20.23 -8.28 17.43
CA LEU A 513 -20.86 -7.00 17.72
C LEU A 513 -22.39 -7.10 17.61
N THR A 514 -23.05 -6.42 18.55
CA THR A 514 -24.49 -6.15 18.44
C THR A 514 -24.73 -5.00 17.47
N GLU A 515 -25.97 -4.87 17.01
CA GLU A 515 -26.39 -3.77 16.12
C GLU A 515 -26.16 -2.40 16.79
N ASP A 516 -26.45 -2.27 18.09
CA ASP A 516 -26.21 -1.02 18.82
C ASP A 516 -24.73 -0.64 18.90
N GLN A 517 -23.84 -1.64 18.96
CA GLN A 517 -22.40 -1.41 18.94
C GLN A 517 -21.94 -0.90 17.55
N HIS A 518 -22.48 -1.46 16.47
CA HIS A 518 -22.25 -0.93 15.12
C HIS A 518 -22.77 0.51 14.95
N LYS A 519 -23.92 0.85 15.54
CA LYS A 519 -24.45 2.22 15.54
C LYS A 519 -23.55 3.21 16.29
N LYS A 520 -22.99 2.80 17.45
CA LYS A 520 -22.02 3.61 18.19
C LYS A 520 -20.75 3.88 17.38
N MET A 521 -20.27 2.92 16.61
CA MET A 521 -19.16 3.14 15.67
C MET A 521 -19.54 4.19 14.60
N ALA A 522 -20.74 4.10 14.03
CA ALA A 522 -21.25 5.06 13.07
C ALA A 522 -21.32 6.50 13.62
N GLU A 523 -21.78 6.65 14.85
CA GLU A 523 -21.81 7.94 15.57
C GLU A 523 -20.40 8.50 15.80
N PHE A 524 -19.41 7.61 16.04
CA PHE A 524 -18.04 8.05 16.24
C PHE A 524 -17.36 8.47 14.93
N TYR A 525 -17.62 7.79 13.83
CA TYR A 525 -17.19 8.26 12.50
C TYR A 525 -17.79 9.64 12.17
N GLU A 526 -19.10 9.82 12.38
CA GLU A 526 -19.77 11.13 12.20
C GLU A 526 -19.08 12.22 13.02
N TRP A 527 -18.77 11.93 14.28
CA TRP A 527 -18.08 12.86 15.17
C TRP A 527 -16.67 13.20 14.66
N ILE A 528 -15.90 12.22 14.18
CA ILE A 528 -14.55 12.46 13.62
C ILE A 528 -14.61 13.39 12.41
N PHE A 529 -15.52 13.15 11.47
CA PHE A 529 -15.70 14.02 10.31
C PHE A 529 -16.10 15.44 10.76
N SER A 530 -17.01 15.56 11.70
CA SER A 530 -17.46 16.85 12.24
C SER A 530 -16.30 17.62 12.90
N GLU A 531 -15.46 16.96 13.70
CA GLU A 531 -14.27 17.56 14.30
C GLU A 531 -13.25 17.99 13.26
N TYR A 532 -13.01 17.16 12.26
CA TYR A 532 -12.10 17.50 11.15
C TYR A 532 -12.58 18.77 10.43
N PHE A 533 -13.83 18.81 10.00
CA PHE A 533 -14.38 19.97 9.30
C PHE A 533 -14.50 21.23 10.18
N ARG A 534 -14.69 21.06 11.49
CA ARG A 534 -14.76 22.15 12.44
C ARG A 534 -13.41 22.78 12.75
N LEU A 535 -12.35 21.97 12.89
CA LEU A 535 -11.05 22.41 13.40
C LEU A 535 -10.05 22.72 12.29
N VAL A 536 -10.10 21.98 11.20
CA VAL A 536 -9.16 22.17 10.09
C VAL A 536 -9.74 23.20 9.11
N PRO A 537 -9.07 24.34 8.87
CA PRO A 537 -9.51 25.33 7.88
C PRO A 537 -9.71 24.72 6.50
N ALA A 538 -10.73 25.12 5.76
CA ALA A 538 -11.07 24.57 4.44
C ALA A 538 -9.87 24.56 3.46
N ALA A 539 -9.02 25.58 3.51
CA ALA A 539 -7.82 25.67 2.67
C ALA A 539 -6.73 24.61 3.02
N GLN A 540 -6.78 24.05 4.24
CA GLN A 540 -5.84 23.04 4.70
C GLN A 540 -6.40 21.61 4.59
N GLN A 541 -7.70 21.45 4.34
CA GLN A 541 -8.34 20.14 4.24
C GLN A 541 -7.90 19.43 2.96
N TRP A 542 -7.15 18.32 3.10
CA TRP A 542 -6.80 17.47 1.96
C TRP A 542 -7.74 16.28 1.80
N GLY A 543 -8.18 15.68 2.90
CA GLY A 543 -9.16 14.59 2.85
C GLY A 543 -9.06 13.59 3.99
N ILE A 544 -9.97 12.63 3.92
CA ILE A 544 -10.03 11.46 4.82
C ILE A 544 -10.07 10.21 3.95
N CYS A 545 -9.15 9.28 4.20
CA CYS A 545 -9.08 8.00 3.53
C CYS A 545 -9.50 6.87 4.49
N GLN A 546 -10.49 6.09 4.11
CA GLN A 546 -10.85 4.84 4.75
C GLN A 546 -9.88 3.75 4.27
N TRP A 547 -9.07 3.22 5.18
CA TRP A 547 -8.03 2.25 4.82
C TRP A 547 -8.59 0.91 4.37
N CYS A 548 -9.58 0.41 5.11
CA CYS A 548 -10.28 -0.83 4.79
C CYS A 548 -11.72 -0.52 4.35
N PRO A 549 -12.06 -0.50 3.06
CA PRO A 549 -13.44 -0.28 2.62
C PRO A 549 -14.41 -1.35 3.14
N THR A 550 -13.96 -2.60 3.21
CA THR A 550 -14.72 -3.75 3.74
C THR A 550 -14.18 -4.19 5.09
N ASP A 551 -14.95 -4.97 5.83
CA ASP A 551 -14.46 -5.66 7.01
C ASP A 551 -13.25 -6.54 6.68
N ALA A 552 -12.37 -6.75 7.65
CA ALA A 552 -11.19 -7.57 7.45
C ALA A 552 -11.57 -9.07 7.48
N PRO A 553 -11.19 -9.86 6.47
CA PRO A 553 -11.40 -11.30 6.50
C PRO A 553 -10.54 -11.98 7.58
N ALA A 554 -10.90 -13.20 7.96
CA ALA A 554 -10.22 -13.92 9.05
C ALA A 554 -8.73 -14.21 8.78
N ASN A 555 -8.34 -14.28 7.51
CA ASN A 555 -6.94 -14.47 7.07
C ASN A 555 -6.22 -13.17 6.75
N SER A 556 -6.78 -12.02 7.08
CA SER A 556 -6.13 -10.72 6.86
C SER A 556 -4.87 -10.59 7.71
N GLY A 557 -3.79 -10.11 7.14
CA GLY A 557 -2.58 -9.71 7.87
C GLY A 557 -2.77 -8.43 8.69
N TRP A 558 -3.89 -7.72 8.51
CA TRP A 558 -4.22 -6.49 9.21
C TRP A 558 -5.61 -6.60 9.83
N ARG A 559 -5.72 -6.45 11.16
CA ARG A 559 -6.98 -6.41 11.95
C ARG A 559 -7.97 -7.54 11.61
N ALA A 560 -7.46 -8.78 11.49
CA ALA A 560 -8.21 -9.96 11.07
C ALA A 560 -9.57 -10.10 11.79
N SER A 561 -10.62 -10.28 11.02
CA SER A 561 -12.02 -10.41 11.47
C SER A 561 -12.63 -9.14 12.08
N GLU A 562 -11.91 -8.03 12.25
CA GLU A 562 -12.44 -6.82 12.89
C GLU A 562 -13.43 -6.05 11.99
N PRO A 563 -14.35 -5.25 12.59
CA PRO A 563 -15.42 -4.53 11.88
C PRO A 563 -14.96 -3.23 11.24
N VAL A 564 -13.80 -3.23 10.60
CA VAL A 564 -13.09 -2.03 10.12
C VAL A 564 -13.70 -1.36 8.90
N GLY A 565 -14.57 -2.05 8.15
CA GLY A 565 -15.12 -1.59 6.88
C GLY A 565 -16.39 -0.76 6.99
N ILE A 566 -16.69 -0.04 5.91
CA ILE A 566 -17.98 0.63 5.67
C ILE A 566 -19.01 -0.39 5.16
N TRP A 567 -18.52 -1.41 4.46
CA TRP A 567 -19.26 -2.59 4.00
C TRP A 567 -18.80 -3.83 4.75
N ASP A 568 -19.69 -4.81 4.88
CA ASP A 568 -19.31 -6.12 5.37
C ASP A 568 -18.58 -6.95 4.28
N LEU A 569 -18.25 -8.20 4.58
CA LEU A 569 -17.54 -9.07 3.63
C LEU A 569 -18.40 -9.50 2.42
N ASP A 570 -19.73 -9.42 2.54
CA ASP A 570 -20.67 -9.65 1.45
C ASP A 570 -20.99 -8.37 0.67
N LEU A 571 -20.28 -7.28 0.96
CA LEU A 571 -20.42 -5.95 0.38
C LEU A 571 -21.75 -5.25 0.67
N TYR A 572 -22.44 -5.63 1.76
CA TYR A 572 -23.60 -4.88 2.23
C TYR A 572 -23.19 -3.69 3.09
N ARG A 573 -23.90 -2.57 2.94
CA ARG A 573 -23.69 -1.38 3.76
C ARG A 573 -23.90 -1.66 5.24
N LYS A 574 -22.99 -1.23 6.06
CA LYS A 574 -23.10 -1.25 7.53
C LYS A 574 -23.63 0.09 8.05
N HIS A 575 -24.02 0.18 9.32
CA HIS A 575 -24.45 1.43 9.94
C HIS A 575 -23.40 2.55 9.83
N VAL A 576 -22.11 2.19 9.75
CA VAL A 576 -21.00 3.11 9.52
C VAL A 576 -21.20 3.93 8.23
N TYR A 577 -21.83 3.39 7.20
CA TYR A 577 -22.16 4.14 5.98
C TYR A 577 -22.99 5.41 6.29
N ALA A 578 -23.99 5.28 7.15
CA ALA A 578 -24.81 6.42 7.59
C ALA A 578 -23.98 7.43 8.41
N GLY A 579 -23.03 6.96 9.22
CA GLY A 579 -22.09 7.82 9.94
C GLY A 579 -21.24 8.68 9.00
N PHE A 580 -20.73 8.06 7.92
CA PHE A 580 -20.01 8.79 6.87
C PHE A 580 -20.90 9.84 6.18
N VAL A 581 -22.13 9.47 5.80
CA VAL A 581 -23.07 10.40 5.15
C VAL A 581 -23.33 11.61 6.04
N ARG A 582 -23.65 11.40 7.32
CA ARG A 582 -23.93 12.52 8.26
C ARG A 582 -22.69 13.38 8.48
N GLY A 583 -21.51 12.75 8.63
CA GLY A 583 -20.25 13.47 8.78
C GLY A 583 -19.89 14.31 7.56
N LEU A 584 -20.06 13.78 6.34
CA LEU A 584 -19.77 14.49 5.08
C LEU A 584 -20.70 15.67 4.82
N ASN A 585 -21.94 15.64 5.32
CA ASN A 585 -22.84 16.78 5.25
C ASN A 585 -22.39 17.98 6.09
N GLY A 586 -21.24 17.89 6.78
CA GLY A 586 -20.69 18.95 7.62
C GLY A 586 -21.53 19.21 8.87
N GLY A 587 -22.17 18.14 9.37
CA GLY A 587 -23.00 18.23 10.58
C GLY A 587 -22.18 18.64 11.81
N GLU A 588 -22.79 19.43 12.68
CA GLU A 588 -22.26 19.71 14.01
C GLU A 588 -22.17 18.39 14.81
N PRO A 589 -21.15 18.19 15.68
CA PRO A 589 -21.09 17.04 16.58
C PRO A 589 -22.39 16.95 17.38
N GLY A 590 -23.10 15.83 17.23
CA GLY A 590 -24.41 15.65 17.87
C GLY A 590 -25.62 16.14 17.06
N SER A 591 -25.41 16.66 15.85
CA SER A 591 -26.52 16.93 14.92
C SER A 591 -26.92 15.63 14.19
N THR A 592 -27.49 14.68 14.91
CA THR A 592 -28.47 13.83 14.25
C THR A 592 -29.54 14.78 13.71
N ASN A 593 -29.98 14.65 12.45
CA ASN A 593 -31.13 15.40 11.91
C ASN A 593 -32.44 15.16 12.70
N ILE A 594 -32.35 14.57 13.89
CA ILE A 594 -33.38 14.39 14.91
C ILE A 594 -33.21 15.40 16.07
N SER A 595 -32.08 16.13 16.18
CA SER A 595 -31.76 16.93 17.38
C SER A 595 -32.24 18.37 17.39
N LYS A 596 -33.06 18.81 16.44
CA LYS A 596 -33.90 19.98 16.60
C LYS A 596 -35.31 19.72 16.07
N ILE A 597 -35.99 18.86 16.76
CA ILE A 597 -37.41 19.10 16.89
C ILE A 597 -37.52 20.13 18.01
N GLU A 598 -37.49 21.40 17.63
CA GLU A 598 -38.05 22.41 18.50
C GLU A 598 -39.47 21.96 18.76
N VAL A 599 -39.75 21.61 19.99
CA VAL A 599 -41.11 21.49 20.47
C VAL A 599 -41.64 22.91 20.43
N ASP A 600 -42.10 23.33 19.26
CA ASP A 600 -42.86 24.57 19.11
C ASP A 600 -44.15 24.37 19.94
N LYS A 601 -44.12 24.90 21.16
CA LYS A 601 -45.27 24.84 22.08
C LYS A 601 -46.54 25.49 21.54
N ASN A 602 -46.45 26.14 20.37
CA ASN A 602 -47.52 26.81 19.66
C ASN A 602 -47.89 26.17 18.32
N LEU A 603 -47.71 24.85 18.17
CA LEU A 603 -48.11 24.15 16.95
C LEU A 603 -49.61 24.28 16.73
N ASP A 604 -49.95 24.89 15.61
CA ASP A 604 -51.35 24.98 15.14
C ASP A 604 -51.84 23.58 14.73
N THR A 605 -52.59 22.94 15.64
CA THR A 605 -53.23 21.65 15.43
C THR A 605 -54.59 21.74 14.76
N SER A 606 -55.06 22.94 14.37
CA SER A 606 -56.37 23.17 13.76
C SER A 606 -56.60 22.36 12.48
N LYS A 607 -55.53 22.05 11.71
CA LYS A 607 -55.59 21.24 10.50
C LYS A 607 -55.50 19.73 10.75
N GLY A 608 -55.41 19.33 12.02
CA GLY A 608 -55.36 17.93 12.44
C GLY A 608 -53.94 17.40 12.64
N ILE A 609 -53.82 16.33 13.42
CA ILE A 609 -52.61 15.55 13.71
C ILE A 609 -52.74 14.24 12.96
N TYR A 610 -51.68 13.83 12.26
CA TYR A 610 -51.64 12.61 11.47
C TYR A 610 -50.49 11.71 11.94
N ASN A 611 -50.67 10.40 11.90
CA ASN A 611 -49.56 9.46 12.05
C ASN A 611 -48.73 9.36 10.75
N LEU A 612 -47.61 8.63 10.79
CA LEU A 612 -46.72 8.48 9.62
C LEU A 612 -47.40 7.80 8.42
N ASN A 613 -48.51 7.08 8.65
CA ASN A 613 -49.27 6.43 7.59
C ASN A 613 -50.35 7.36 7.00
N GLY A 614 -50.35 8.63 7.37
CA GLY A 614 -51.32 9.62 6.88
C GLY A 614 -52.71 9.51 7.52
N MET A 615 -52.92 8.69 8.53
CA MET A 615 -54.18 8.58 9.25
C MET A 615 -54.32 9.73 10.24
N ARG A 616 -55.46 10.44 10.19
CA ARG A 616 -55.80 11.49 11.13
C ARG A 616 -56.03 10.91 12.53
N MET A 617 -55.36 11.48 13.52
CA MET A 617 -55.53 11.11 14.92
C MET A 617 -56.76 11.80 15.50
N SER A 618 -57.43 11.16 16.44
CA SER A 618 -58.60 11.70 17.12
C SER A 618 -58.24 12.79 18.15
N ALA A 619 -56.97 12.87 18.55
CA ALA A 619 -56.48 13.85 19.51
C ALA A 619 -56.35 15.24 18.86
N THR A 620 -56.73 16.27 19.58
CA THR A 620 -56.65 17.69 19.17
C THR A 620 -55.38 18.37 19.70
N SER A 621 -54.63 17.73 20.57
CA SER A 621 -53.35 18.18 21.12
C SER A 621 -52.35 17.05 21.16
N LEU A 622 -51.06 17.36 20.98
CA LEU A 622 -49.94 16.43 21.15
C LEU A 622 -49.89 15.81 22.55
N ASP A 623 -50.28 16.54 23.58
CA ASP A 623 -50.27 16.09 24.93
C ASP A 623 -51.12 14.84 25.18
N ASN A 624 -52.13 14.64 24.35
CA ASN A 624 -53.07 13.54 24.45
C ASN A 624 -52.71 12.32 23.59
N LEU A 625 -51.52 12.31 23.02
CA LEU A 625 -51.03 11.19 22.18
C LEU A 625 -49.91 10.43 22.88
N PRO A 626 -49.71 9.15 22.58
CA PRO A 626 -48.52 8.41 23.00
C PRO A 626 -47.24 9.07 22.51
N SER A 627 -46.10 8.78 23.12
CA SER A 627 -44.80 9.16 22.59
C SER A 627 -44.60 8.54 21.20
N GLY A 628 -44.24 9.38 20.20
CA GLY A 628 -44.13 8.93 18.81
C GLY A 628 -43.95 10.11 17.83
N LEU A 629 -43.82 9.78 16.55
CA LEU A 629 -43.67 10.75 15.45
C LEU A 629 -45.00 10.98 14.77
N TYR A 630 -45.36 12.28 14.63
CA TYR A 630 -46.63 12.72 14.06
C TYR A 630 -46.39 13.76 12.96
N ILE A 631 -47.39 13.98 12.12
CA ILE A 631 -47.38 15.04 11.11
C ILE A 631 -48.42 16.07 11.51
N ILE A 632 -48.02 17.33 11.72
CA ILE A 632 -48.89 18.45 12.05
C ILE A 632 -48.57 19.58 11.07
N ASN A 633 -49.57 20.03 10.36
CA ASN A 633 -49.44 21.12 9.40
C ASN A 633 -48.33 20.90 8.35
N GLY A 634 -48.14 19.62 7.92
CA GLY A 634 -47.10 19.21 6.98
C GLY A 634 -45.69 19.07 7.57
N LYS A 635 -45.49 19.30 8.88
CA LYS A 635 -44.22 19.18 9.58
C LYS A 635 -44.20 17.91 10.41
N LYS A 636 -43.08 17.22 10.45
CA LYS A 636 -42.85 16.07 11.37
C LYS A 636 -42.59 16.58 12.79
N VAL A 637 -43.33 16.08 13.75
CA VAL A 637 -43.26 16.47 15.17
C VAL A 637 -43.13 15.22 16.05
N VAL A 638 -42.20 15.21 16.99
CA VAL A 638 -42.06 14.15 18.00
C VAL A 638 -42.75 14.57 19.29
N LYS A 639 -43.47 13.62 19.90
CA LYS A 639 -43.92 13.73 21.28
C LYS A 639 -43.08 12.85 22.20
#